data_da84f44c5c14bc65cd3413336f33276f
#
_entry.id   da84f44c5c14bc65cd3413336f33276f
#
_cell.length_a   1.000
_cell.length_b   1.000
_cell.length_c   1.000
_cell.angle_alpha   90.00
_cell.angle_beta   90.00
_cell.angle_gamma   90.00
#
_symmetry.space_group_name_H-M   'P 1'
#
loop_
_entity.id
_entity.type
_entity.pdbx_description
1 polymer ?
#
loop_
_entity_poly.entity_id
_entity_poly.type
_entity_poly.pdbx_seq_one_letter_code
_entity_poly.pdbx_strand_id
1 'polypeptide(L)'
;MHIEERIHIAVPPMVIDHIWSDIDRWHLWDPDTKQARLNGPFAVGTRGRITPSKGMGVPMVVRERTEGRSFTVEGYIPLFRMHFEHTVSPAVGGSDVAHRVWFTGALAFLFGPGVAKQVREGLPRTMRSLKAYAEQRHEPLNSDA
;
A
#
# COMPACT_ATOMS: atom_id res chain seq x y z
N MET A 1 11.82 8.81 -11.39
CA MET A 1 11.74 7.35 -11.46
C MET A 1 10.61 6.88 -10.56
N HIS A 2 9.71 6.06 -11.07
CA HIS A 2 8.73 5.40 -10.21
C HIS A 2 8.53 3.95 -10.62
N ILE A 3 8.07 3.16 -9.66
CA ILE A 3 7.84 1.73 -9.81
C ILE A 3 6.35 1.53 -9.68
N GLU A 4 5.76 0.77 -10.61
CA GLU A 4 4.33 0.52 -10.60
C GLU A 4 4.07 -0.96 -10.85
N GLU A 5 3.11 -1.52 -10.09
CA GLU A 5 2.58 -2.85 -10.32
C GLU A 5 1.06 -2.79 -10.32
N ARG A 6 0.44 -3.56 -11.20
CA ARG A 6 -1.01 -3.65 -11.34
C ARG A 6 -1.45 -5.08 -11.23
N ILE A 7 -2.66 -5.28 -10.69
CA ILE A 7 -3.25 -6.62 -10.60
C ILE A 7 -4.77 -6.51 -10.63
N HIS A 8 -5.43 -7.50 -11.23
CA HIS A 8 -6.88 -7.65 -11.14
C HIS A 8 -7.21 -8.49 -9.91
N ILE A 9 -8.18 -8.02 -9.10
CA ILE A 9 -8.66 -8.73 -7.91
C ILE A 9 -10.17 -8.89 -8.04
N ALA A 10 -10.66 -10.13 -7.83
CA ALA A 10 -12.05 -10.48 -8.06
C ALA A 10 -12.97 -10.08 -6.88
N VAL A 11 -12.85 -8.83 -6.44
CA VAL A 11 -13.70 -8.23 -5.40
C VAL A 11 -14.04 -6.79 -5.79
N PRO A 12 -15.16 -6.23 -5.29
CA PRO A 12 -15.49 -4.84 -5.56
C PRO A 12 -14.46 -3.86 -4.97
N PRO A 13 -14.34 -2.65 -5.55
CA PRO A 13 -13.40 -1.64 -5.04
C PRO A 13 -13.52 -1.33 -3.55
N MET A 14 -14.74 -1.32 -3.00
CA MET A 14 -14.91 -1.03 -1.58
C MET A 14 -14.34 -2.10 -0.67
N VAL A 15 -14.26 -3.35 -1.11
CA VAL A 15 -13.59 -4.41 -0.34
C VAL A 15 -12.10 -4.10 -0.23
N ILE A 16 -11.48 -3.69 -1.33
CA ILE A 16 -10.07 -3.28 -1.33
C ILE A 16 -9.88 -2.06 -0.41
N ASP A 17 -10.77 -1.08 -0.52
CA ASP A 17 -10.67 0.12 0.30
C ASP A 17 -10.78 -0.19 1.80
N HIS A 18 -11.66 -1.10 2.19
CA HIS A 18 -11.78 -1.52 3.58
C HIS A 18 -10.50 -2.21 4.08
N ILE A 19 -9.86 -3.01 3.24
CA ILE A 19 -8.58 -3.66 3.58
C ILE A 19 -7.51 -2.61 3.80
N TRP A 20 -7.41 -1.63 2.92
CA TRP A 20 -6.45 -0.53 3.05
C TRP A 20 -6.72 0.33 4.29
N SER A 21 -7.99 0.52 4.63
CA SER A 21 -8.38 1.36 5.78
C SER A 21 -8.04 0.73 7.12
N ASP A 22 -7.80 -0.56 7.15
CA ASP A 22 -7.44 -1.29 8.36
C ASP A 22 -5.92 -1.33 8.51
N ILE A 23 -5.36 -0.19 8.86
CA ILE A 23 -3.91 0.04 8.87
C ILE A 23 -3.18 -0.95 9.79
N ASP A 24 -3.78 -1.28 10.94
CA ASP A 24 -3.16 -2.16 11.93
C ASP A 24 -3.00 -3.59 11.43
N ARG A 25 -3.65 -3.92 10.31
CA ARG A 25 -3.59 -5.25 9.71
C ARG A 25 -2.87 -5.28 8.36
N TRP A 26 -2.19 -4.23 7.98
CA TRP A 26 -1.43 -4.22 6.73
C TRP A 26 -0.43 -5.38 6.64
N HIS A 27 0.17 -5.77 7.75
CA HIS A 27 1.12 -6.88 7.77
C HIS A 27 0.50 -8.22 7.35
N LEU A 28 -0.83 -8.35 7.37
CA LEU A 28 -1.50 -9.60 6.98
C LEU A 28 -1.53 -9.80 5.47
N TRP A 29 -1.44 -8.72 4.69
CA TRP A 29 -1.43 -8.82 3.23
C TRP A 29 -0.15 -8.25 2.60
N ASP A 30 0.63 -7.48 3.34
CA ASP A 30 1.88 -6.91 2.83
C ASP A 30 3.08 -7.57 3.52
N PRO A 31 3.74 -8.53 2.86
CA PRO A 31 4.87 -9.23 3.46
C PRO A 31 6.08 -8.35 3.72
N ASP A 32 6.15 -7.17 3.10
CA ASP A 32 7.23 -6.21 3.33
C ASP A 32 6.96 -5.26 4.50
N THR A 33 5.76 -5.33 5.10
CA THR A 33 5.39 -4.52 6.27
C THR A 33 5.30 -5.40 7.51
N LYS A 34 6.09 -5.08 8.52
CA LYS A 34 6.00 -5.73 9.83
C LYS A 34 4.88 -5.14 10.68
N GLN A 35 4.75 -3.81 10.66
CA GLN A 35 3.75 -3.08 11.44
C GLN A 35 3.48 -1.73 10.81
N ALA A 36 2.23 -1.30 10.85
CA ALA A 36 1.83 0.05 10.45
C ALA A 36 0.76 0.55 11.41
N ARG A 37 0.79 1.84 11.73
CA ARG A 37 -0.24 2.46 12.57
C ARG A 37 -0.39 3.94 12.24
N LEU A 38 -1.58 4.46 12.46
CA LEU A 38 -1.86 5.89 12.39
C LEU A 38 -2.28 6.39 13.77
N ASN A 39 -1.94 7.64 14.05
CA ASN A 39 -2.30 8.31 15.31
C ASN A 39 -3.61 9.09 15.18
N GLY A 40 -4.54 8.61 14.37
CA GLY A 40 -5.82 9.24 14.12
C GLY A 40 -6.56 8.58 12.96
N PRO A 41 -7.58 9.23 12.41
CA PRO A 41 -8.36 8.69 11.31
C PRO A 41 -7.54 8.54 10.04
N PHE A 42 -7.98 7.67 9.14
CA PHE A 42 -7.35 7.50 7.82
C PHE A 42 -7.77 8.67 6.91
N ALA A 43 -7.09 9.79 7.09
CA ALA A 43 -7.40 11.05 6.41
C ALA A 43 -6.12 11.84 6.17
N VAL A 44 -6.18 12.75 5.20
CA VAL A 44 -5.04 13.60 4.84
C VAL A 44 -4.50 14.32 6.07
N GLY A 45 -3.20 14.27 6.25
CA GLY A 45 -2.50 14.92 7.35
C GLY A 45 -2.29 14.06 8.58
N THR A 46 -2.98 12.93 8.70
CA THR A 46 -2.78 12.02 9.84
C THR A 46 -1.39 11.40 9.75
N ARG A 47 -0.67 11.44 10.87
CA ARG A 47 0.67 10.91 10.97
C ARG A 47 0.65 9.56 11.66
N GLY A 48 1.68 8.78 11.40
CA GLY A 48 1.84 7.47 11.99
C GLY A 48 3.24 6.95 11.80
N ARG A 49 3.35 5.63 11.80
CA ARG A 49 4.64 4.96 11.68
C ARG A 49 4.47 3.68 10.89
N ILE A 50 5.42 3.41 10.01
CA ILE A 50 5.48 2.16 9.28
C ILE A 50 6.83 1.51 9.53
N THR A 51 6.79 0.21 9.88
CA THR A 51 7.99 -0.58 10.12
C THR A 51 8.06 -1.64 9.05
N PRO A 52 9.09 -1.62 8.19
CA PRO A 52 9.27 -2.66 7.18
C PRO A 52 9.67 -3.98 7.83
N SER A 53 9.49 -5.08 7.09
CA SER A 53 9.90 -6.41 7.55
C SER A 53 11.40 -6.48 7.80
N LYS A 54 12.17 -5.69 7.06
CA LYS A 54 13.61 -5.55 7.22
C LYS A 54 13.94 -4.07 7.41
N GLY A 55 14.50 -3.74 8.56
CA GLY A 55 14.92 -2.37 8.85
C GLY A 55 14.12 -1.72 9.96
N MET A 56 14.37 -0.44 10.13
CA MET A 56 13.78 0.35 11.21
C MET A 56 12.47 0.98 10.78
N GLY A 57 11.58 1.19 11.75
CA GLY A 57 10.36 1.95 11.52
C GLY A 57 10.65 3.40 11.15
N VAL A 58 9.83 3.95 10.26
CA VAL A 58 9.94 5.34 9.84
C VAL A 58 8.61 6.06 10.03
N PRO A 59 8.64 7.37 10.29
CA PRO A 59 7.42 8.18 10.32
C PRO A 59 6.74 8.15 8.97
N MET A 60 5.40 8.20 8.98
CA MET A 60 4.62 8.37 7.76
C MET A 60 3.50 9.37 7.97
N VAL A 61 2.99 9.88 6.86
CA VAL A 61 1.86 10.80 6.85
C VAL A 61 0.98 10.48 5.65
N VAL A 62 -0.33 10.57 5.84
CA VAL A 62 -1.29 10.41 4.75
C VAL A 62 -1.31 11.70 3.93
N ARG A 63 -0.99 11.61 2.64
CA ARG A 63 -0.93 12.76 1.73
C ARG A 63 -2.16 12.90 0.85
N GLU A 64 -2.83 11.79 0.55
CA GLU A 64 -4.04 11.81 -0.26
C GLU A 64 -4.94 10.67 0.20
N ARG A 65 -6.24 10.89 0.15
CA ARG A 65 -7.24 9.89 0.53
C ARG A 65 -8.54 10.19 -0.22
N THR A 66 -8.98 9.26 -1.04
CA THR A 66 -10.29 9.30 -1.69
C THR A 66 -10.96 7.96 -1.45
N GLU A 67 -11.99 7.94 -0.64
CA GLU A 67 -12.67 6.71 -0.23
C GLU A 67 -13.13 5.90 -1.46
N GLY A 68 -12.83 4.62 -1.46
CA GLY A 68 -13.18 3.72 -2.54
C GLY A 68 -12.34 3.86 -3.80
N ARG A 69 -11.30 4.71 -3.81
CA ARG A 69 -10.50 4.98 -5.01
C ARG A 69 -9.00 4.98 -4.79
N SER A 70 -8.51 5.65 -3.75
CA SER A 70 -7.07 5.84 -3.64
C SER A 70 -6.63 6.29 -2.26
N PHE A 71 -5.37 6.08 -1.98
CA PHE A 71 -4.67 6.78 -0.92
C PHE A 71 -3.17 6.83 -1.22
N THR A 72 -2.50 7.83 -0.68
CA THR A 72 -1.05 7.95 -0.76
C THR A 72 -0.51 8.23 0.62
N VAL A 73 0.48 7.45 1.03
CA VAL A 73 1.25 7.70 2.25
C VAL A 73 2.68 8.04 1.88
N GLU A 74 3.29 8.87 2.69
CA GLU A 74 4.67 9.28 2.54
C GLU A 74 5.43 8.84 3.79
N GLY A 75 6.43 7.96 3.60
CA GLY A 75 7.41 7.64 4.63
C GLY A 75 8.61 8.56 4.48
N TYR A 76 9.16 9.07 5.57
CA TYR A 76 10.23 10.04 5.46
C TYR A 76 11.32 9.85 6.51
N ILE A 77 12.53 10.10 6.07
CA ILE A 77 13.71 10.31 6.90
C ILE A 77 14.33 11.64 6.43
N PRO A 78 15.29 12.21 7.17
CA PRO A 78 15.89 13.48 6.75
C PRO A 78 16.40 13.45 5.31
N LEU A 79 15.92 14.38 4.48
CA LEU A 79 16.33 14.59 3.09
C LEU A 79 15.96 13.44 2.13
N PHE A 80 15.10 12.49 2.56
CA PHE A 80 14.66 11.39 1.70
C PHE A 80 13.22 11.04 2.01
N ARG A 81 12.37 10.99 0.97
CA ARG A 81 10.94 10.68 1.10
C ARG A 81 10.57 9.58 0.15
N MET A 82 9.74 8.66 0.63
CA MET A 82 9.18 7.57 -0.14
C MET A 82 7.68 7.78 -0.24
N HIS A 83 7.17 7.78 -1.47
CA HIS A 83 5.74 7.98 -1.73
C HIS A 83 5.13 6.66 -2.19
N PHE A 84 4.09 6.23 -1.50
CA PHE A 84 3.37 4.98 -1.80
C PHE A 84 1.94 5.31 -2.17
N GLU A 85 1.64 5.28 -3.46
CA GLU A 85 0.31 5.54 -3.99
C GLU A 85 -0.42 4.24 -4.28
N HIS A 86 -1.67 4.16 -3.86
CA HIS A 86 -2.53 3.00 -4.04
C HIS A 86 -3.81 3.45 -4.71
N THR A 87 -4.16 2.81 -5.82
CA THR A 87 -5.39 3.14 -6.55
C THR A 87 -6.19 1.88 -6.82
N VAL A 88 -7.51 2.03 -6.85
CA VAL A 88 -8.43 0.96 -7.21
C VAL A 88 -9.53 1.53 -8.09
N SER A 89 -9.88 0.79 -9.14
CA SER A 89 -10.98 1.16 -10.04
C SER A 89 -11.82 -0.06 -10.36
N PRO A 90 -13.13 0.14 -10.67
CA PRO A 90 -13.98 -0.97 -11.07
C PRO A 90 -13.48 -1.59 -12.37
N ALA A 91 -13.56 -2.91 -12.46
CA ALA A 91 -13.24 -3.67 -13.66
C ALA A 91 -14.21 -4.83 -13.80
N VAL A 92 -14.25 -5.42 -14.98
CA VAL A 92 -15.11 -6.59 -15.21
C VAL A 92 -14.71 -7.70 -14.26
N GLY A 93 -15.66 -8.17 -13.45
CA GLY A 93 -15.44 -9.26 -12.51
C GLY A 93 -14.70 -8.83 -11.24
N GLY A 94 -14.52 -7.54 -10.98
CA GLY A 94 -13.84 -7.10 -9.76
C GLY A 94 -13.24 -5.71 -9.86
N SER A 95 -11.96 -5.61 -9.56
CA SER A 95 -11.23 -4.35 -9.47
C SER A 95 -9.85 -4.45 -10.11
N ASP A 96 -9.42 -3.34 -10.69
CA ASP A 96 -8.03 -3.14 -11.07
C ASP A 96 -7.35 -2.34 -9.97
N VAL A 97 -6.26 -2.88 -9.43
CA VAL A 97 -5.51 -2.29 -8.32
C VAL A 97 -4.11 -1.97 -8.79
N ALA A 98 -3.63 -0.78 -8.47
CA ALA A 98 -2.27 -0.37 -8.78
C ALA A 98 -1.57 0.18 -7.55
N HIS A 99 -0.32 -0.20 -7.36
CA HIS A 99 0.58 0.40 -6.37
C HIS A 99 1.70 1.08 -7.13
N ARG A 100 1.97 2.33 -6.77
CA ARG A 100 3.04 3.12 -7.38
C ARG A 100 3.92 3.70 -6.29
N VAL A 101 5.24 3.61 -6.50
CA VAL A 101 6.23 4.07 -5.52
C VAL A 101 7.22 4.98 -6.23
N TRP A 102 7.52 6.13 -5.62
CA TRP A 102 8.59 7.02 -6.09
C TRP A 102 9.26 7.70 -4.90
N PHE A 103 10.38 8.35 -5.19
CA PHE A 103 11.24 8.93 -4.15
C PHE A 103 11.52 10.39 -4.47
N THR A 104 11.61 11.21 -3.42
CA THR A 104 11.97 12.63 -3.53
C THR A 104 12.90 13.01 -2.39
N GLY A 105 13.41 14.25 -2.45
CA GLY A 105 14.35 14.77 -1.45
C GLY A 105 15.77 14.82 -1.97
N ALA A 106 16.61 15.62 -1.30
CA ALA A 106 17.97 15.87 -1.74
C ALA A 106 18.84 14.60 -1.81
N LEU A 107 18.55 13.59 -0.97
CA LEU A 107 19.29 12.34 -0.93
C LEU A 107 18.66 11.22 -1.76
N ALA A 108 17.63 11.52 -2.55
CA ALA A 108 16.97 10.50 -3.37
C ALA A 108 17.92 9.87 -4.38
N PHE A 109 18.88 10.63 -4.92
CA PHE A 109 19.87 10.09 -5.85
C PHE A 109 20.78 9.05 -5.19
N LEU A 110 21.01 9.16 -3.88
CA LEU A 110 21.91 8.28 -3.14
C LEU A 110 21.18 7.03 -2.63
N PHE A 111 20.04 7.20 -1.97
CA PHE A 111 19.30 6.09 -1.36
C PHE A 111 18.27 5.45 -2.30
N GLY A 112 17.75 6.24 -3.24
CA GLY A 112 16.68 5.79 -4.14
C GLY A 112 16.98 4.52 -4.90
N PRO A 113 18.15 4.38 -5.57
CA PRO A 113 18.45 3.17 -6.35
C PRO A 113 18.39 1.87 -5.53
N GLY A 114 18.93 1.88 -4.31
CA GLY A 114 18.90 0.69 -3.44
C GLY A 114 17.51 0.35 -2.97
N VAL A 115 16.74 1.35 -2.54
CA VAL A 115 15.34 1.17 -2.12
C VAL A 115 14.48 0.75 -3.31
N ALA A 116 14.69 1.36 -4.47
CA ALA A 116 13.96 1.01 -5.69
C ALA A 116 14.15 -0.46 -6.07
N LYS A 117 15.35 -0.99 -5.91
CA LYS A 117 15.62 -2.40 -6.17
C LYS A 117 14.79 -3.29 -5.23
N GLN A 118 14.76 -2.99 -3.94
CA GLN A 118 13.96 -3.74 -2.98
C GLN A 118 12.47 -3.68 -3.32
N VAL A 119 11.98 -2.51 -3.71
CA VAL A 119 10.57 -2.33 -4.08
C VAL A 119 10.24 -3.12 -5.34
N ARG A 120 11.08 -3.08 -6.37
CA ARG A 120 10.86 -3.85 -7.60
C ARG A 120 10.78 -5.34 -7.35
N GLU A 121 11.59 -5.84 -6.43
CA GLU A 121 11.60 -7.27 -6.09
C GLU A 121 10.41 -7.66 -5.22
N GLY A 122 9.98 -6.78 -4.30
CA GLY A 122 8.92 -7.08 -3.34
C GLY A 122 7.51 -6.76 -3.81
N LEU A 123 7.34 -5.71 -4.62
CA LEU A 123 6.01 -5.22 -4.98
C LEU A 123 5.14 -6.24 -5.72
N PRO A 124 5.65 -7.02 -6.69
CA PRO A 124 4.83 -8.07 -7.31
C PRO A 124 4.30 -9.09 -6.30
N ARG A 125 5.11 -9.46 -5.32
CA ARG A 125 4.72 -10.38 -4.24
C ARG A 125 3.64 -9.76 -3.36
N THR A 126 3.78 -8.47 -3.02
CA THR A 126 2.79 -7.74 -2.24
C THR A 126 1.44 -7.72 -2.96
N MET A 127 1.45 -7.48 -4.27
CA MET A 127 0.22 -7.44 -5.06
C MET A 127 -0.48 -8.81 -5.08
N ARG A 128 0.27 -9.89 -5.26
CA ARG A 128 -0.29 -11.25 -5.23
C ARG A 128 -0.83 -11.59 -3.84
N SER A 129 -0.13 -11.14 -2.80
CA SER A 129 -0.57 -11.35 -1.42
C SER A 129 -1.87 -10.62 -1.13
N LEU A 130 -1.99 -9.36 -1.57
CA LEU A 130 -3.22 -8.59 -1.44
C LEU A 130 -4.39 -9.28 -2.17
N LYS A 131 -4.15 -9.77 -3.39
CA LYS A 131 -5.15 -10.49 -4.16
C LYS A 131 -5.65 -11.71 -3.40
N ALA A 132 -4.75 -12.54 -2.91
CA ALA A 132 -5.11 -13.74 -2.18
C ALA A 132 -5.89 -13.40 -0.90
N TYR A 133 -5.43 -12.40 -0.17
CA TYR A 133 -6.06 -11.95 1.07
C TYR A 133 -7.48 -11.46 0.83
N ALA A 134 -7.67 -10.62 -0.18
CA ALA A 134 -8.97 -10.03 -0.51
C ALA A 134 -9.95 -11.07 -1.01
N GLU A 135 -9.52 -11.94 -1.92
CA GLU A 135 -10.40 -12.93 -2.54
C GLU A 135 -10.81 -14.01 -1.55
N GLN A 136 -9.92 -14.44 -0.67
CA GLN A 136 -10.25 -15.41 0.37
C GLN A 136 -11.28 -14.88 1.36
N ARG A 137 -11.19 -13.61 1.72
CA ARG A 137 -12.13 -13.00 2.67
C ARG A 137 -13.50 -12.76 2.06
N HIS A 138 -13.57 -12.52 0.76
CA HIS A 138 -14.83 -12.25 0.07
C HIS A 138 -15.54 -13.53 -0.38
N GLU A 139 -14.78 -14.54 -0.80
CA GLU A 139 -15.30 -15.77 -1.37
C GLU A 139 -16.27 -16.54 -0.45
N PRO A 140 -16.02 -16.69 0.87
CA PRO A 140 -16.94 -17.42 1.74
C PRO A 140 -18.36 -16.85 1.78
N LEU A 141 -18.52 -15.55 1.57
CA LEU A 141 -19.83 -14.90 1.50
C LEU A 141 -20.59 -15.29 0.24
N ASN A 142 -19.88 -15.55 -0.84
CA ASN A 142 -20.47 -15.94 -2.11
C ASN A 142 -20.77 -17.43 -2.18
N SER A 143 -19.99 -18.26 -1.48
CA SER A 143 -20.17 -19.70 -1.49
C SER A 143 -21.36 -20.16 -0.67
N ASP A 144 -21.85 -19.35 0.25
CA ASP A 144 -23.02 -19.63 1.08
C ASP A 144 -24.34 -19.17 0.42
N ALA A 145 -24.23 -18.53 -0.71
CA ALA A 145 -25.41 -18.04 -1.44
C ALA A 145 -25.99 -19.11 -2.40
#